data_00999012fb461aad51bff89fdcfcdc6a
#
_entry.id   00999012fb461aad51bff89fdcfcdc6a
#
_cell.length_a   1.000
_cell.length_b   1.000
_cell.length_c   1.000
_cell.angle_alpha   90.00
_cell.angle_beta   90.00
_cell.angle_gamma   90.00
#
_symmetry.space_group_name_H-M   'P 1'
#
loop_
_entity.id
_entity.type
_entity.pdbx_description
1 polymer ?
#
loop_
_entity_poly.entity_id
_entity_poly.type
_entity_poly.pdbx_seq_one_letter_code
_entity_poly.pdbx_strand_id
1 'polypeptide(L)'
;MAESNSPQHILTMSSEQRQRFLESFDWVFSDIDGVIYNLESDVPDAGLAYSALERAGKRLTFVTNNSVRTLEQTVRRFERSKIQVTPEQIWHPAQTLVYYLRSIQFEGLIYIMASQQFKAVLKQAGFQLLEGPNQFIEETYADLARHIFDKQPVRAVVIDVDFNLTSAKLMRAHLYLRHPDCLLITGATDRLLPVGKGVNIIGPGAFASILVEASGRPPIVMGKPGRPLGDMLLQQNKITDPRRVLMIGDMLAQDVLFGRQLGFQTLLVLTGGCSLSQLRAVTDPDLLPDYYADSVVDLVQLLAESTPKAHG
;
A
#
# COMPACT_ATOMS: atom_id res chain seq x y z
N MET A 1 -23.87 3.63 -26.82
CA MET A 1 -23.35 2.28 -26.57
C MET A 1 -22.04 2.51 -25.85
N ALA A 2 -21.94 2.19 -24.58
CA ALA A 2 -20.67 2.28 -23.86
C ALA A 2 -19.77 1.20 -24.46
N GLU A 3 -18.62 1.61 -25.02
CA GLU A 3 -17.56 0.70 -25.38
C GLU A 3 -17.24 -0.10 -24.11
N SER A 4 -17.28 -1.43 -24.21
CA SER A 4 -16.90 -2.30 -23.10
C SER A 4 -15.43 -2.03 -22.80
N ASN A 5 -15.17 -1.29 -21.72
CA ASN A 5 -13.83 -0.93 -21.29
C ASN A 5 -13.14 -2.16 -20.67
N SER A 6 -12.91 -3.19 -21.50
CA SER A 6 -12.08 -4.32 -21.08
C SER A 6 -10.63 -3.87 -21.00
N PRO A 7 -9.91 -4.21 -19.92
CA PRO A 7 -8.50 -3.84 -19.80
C PRO A 7 -7.69 -4.32 -21.01
N GLN A 8 -6.85 -3.43 -21.56
CA GLN A 8 -6.02 -3.73 -22.72
C GLN A 8 -4.62 -4.16 -22.25
N HIS A 9 -4.10 -5.24 -22.82
CA HIS A 9 -2.69 -5.62 -22.61
C HIS A 9 -1.77 -4.63 -23.33
N ILE A 10 -0.78 -4.06 -22.62
CA ILE A 10 0.04 -2.97 -23.16
C ILE A 10 0.80 -3.32 -24.43
N LEU A 11 1.23 -4.56 -24.60
CA LEU A 11 1.93 -5.00 -25.81
C LEU A 11 1.01 -5.22 -27.03
N THR A 12 -0.31 -5.25 -26.82
CA THR A 12 -1.28 -5.36 -27.94
C THR A 12 -1.69 -4.01 -28.53
N MET A 13 -1.21 -2.92 -27.95
CA MET A 13 -1.47 -1.57 -28.43
C MET A 13 -0.86 -1.33 -29.81
N SER A 14 -1.56 -0.59 -30.66
CA SER A 14 -0.97 -0.01 -31.88
C SER A 14 0.13 0.99 -31.53
N SER A 15 1.00 1.32 -32.49
CA SER A 15 2.07 2.33 -32.27
C SER A 15 1.51 3.67 -31.82
N GLU A 16 0.38 4.08 -32.38
CA GLU A 16 -0.28 5.34 -31.98
C GLU A 16 -0.84 5.27 -30.54
N GLN A 17 -1.44 4.16 -30.16
CA GLN A 17 -1.93 3.94 -28.79
C GLN A 17 -0.77 3.92 -27.78
N ARG A 18 0.36 3.26 -28.11
CA ARG A 18 1.57 3.26 -27.27
C ARG A 18 2.12 4.66 -27.04
N GLN A 19 2.22 5.44 -28.10
CA GLN A 19 2.69 6.82 -27.98
C GLN A 19 1.77 7.64 -27.09
N ARG A 20 0.45 7.60 -27.31
CA ARG A 20 -0.54 8.28 -26.46
C ARG A 20 -0.45 7.83 -25.00
N PHE A 21 -0.30 6.54 -24.75
CA PHE A 21 -0.12 6.00 -23.41
C PHE A 21 1.12 6.57 -22.74
N LEU A 22 2.28 6.54 -23.42
CA LEU A 22 3.53 7.05 -22.85
C LEU A 22 3.52 8.57 -22.64
N GLU A 23 2.79 9.32 -23.45
CA GLU A 23 2.63 10.77 -23.31
C GLU A 23 1.57 11.16 -22.27
N SER A 24 0.72 10.23 -21.86
CA SER A 24 -0.41 10.52 -20.99
C SER A 24 -0.04 10.72 -19.52
N PHE A 25 1.13 10.28 -19.07
CA PHE A 25 1.57 10.42 -17.68
C PHE A 25 3.00 10.95 -17.56
N ASP A 26 3.29 11.61 -16.44
CA ASP A 26 4.62 12.10 -16.06
C ASP A 26 5.14 11.41 -14.81
N TRP A 27 4.21 10.92 -13.98
CA TRP A 27 4.50 10.27 -12.72
C TRP A 27 4.15 8.79 -12.78
N VAL A 28 5.00 7.98 -12.18
CA VAL A 28 4.74 6.55 -11.96
C VAL A 28 4.76 6.31 -10.46
N PHE A 29 3.61 5.92 -9.93
CA PHE A 29 3.52 5.33 -8.59
C PHE A 29 3.50 3.83 -8.74
N SER A 30 4.45 3.15 -8.14
CA SER A 30 4.57 1.70 -8.28
C SER A 30 4.47 1.01 -6.93
N ASP A 31 3.68 -0.05 -6.87
CA ASP A 31 3.84 -1.02 -5.80
C ASP A 31 5.21 -1.68 -5.87
N ILE A 32 5.59 -2.35 -4.81
CA ILE A 32 6.89 -2.99 -4.62
C ILE A 32 6.75 -4.51 -4.59
N ASP A 33 6.01 -5.04 -3.61
CA ASP A 33 5.81 -6.48 -3.43
C ASP A 33 4.86 -7.01 -4.52
N GLY A 34 5.28 -8.01 -5.28
CA GLY A 34 4.54 -8.53 -6.44
C GLY A 34 4.86 -7.85 -7.77
N VAL A 35 5.48 -6.67 -7.75
CA VAL A 35 5.85 -5.90 -8.96
C VAL A 35 7.35 -5.92 -9.23
N ILE A 36 8.16 -5.64 -8.21
CA ILE A 36 9.63 -5.60 -8.30
C ILE A 36 10.23 -6.89 -7.76
N TYR A 37 9.68 -7.38 -6.67
CA TYR A 37 10.06 -8.64 -6.05
C TYR A 37 8.90 -9.24 -5.27
N ASN A 38 8.95 -10.54 -5.06
CA ASN A 38 8.10 -11.29 -4.14
C ASN A 38 8.86 -11.60 -2.84
N LEU A 39 8.22 -12.25 -1.89
CA LEU A 39 8.87 -12.63 -0.64
C LEU A 39 10.15 -13.45 -0.87
N GLU A 40 10.15 -14.38 -1.81
CA GLU A 40 11.21 -15.36 -2.05
C GLU A 40 12.14 -15.00 -3.20
N SER A 41 11.69 -14.23 -4.20
CA SER A 41 12.43 -13.96 -5.44
C SER A 41 12.20 -12.54 -5.95
N ASP A 42 13.17 -12.06 -6.69
CA ASP A 42 13.03 -10.81 -7.44
C ASP A 42 12.28 -11.10 -8.76
N VAL A 43 11.48 -10.15 -9.26
CA VAL A 43 10.92 -10.21 -10.61
C VAL A 43 12.08 -10.00 -11.59
N PRO A 44 12.35 -10.97 -12.47
CA PRO A 44 13.48 -10.86 -13.38
C PRO A 44 13.43 -9.56 -14.18
N ASP A 45 14.58 -8.88 -14.29
CA ASP A 45 14.76 -7.67 -15.10
C ASP A 45 13.83 -6.47 -14.77
N ALA A 46 13.12 -6.48 -13.65
CA ALA A 46 12.27 -5.35 -13.23
C ALA A 46 13.04 -4.01 -13.24
N GLY A 47 14.31 -4.00 -12.82
CA GLY A 47 15.16 -2.80 -12.83
C GLY A 47 15.34 -2.17 -14.20
N LEU A 48 15.27 -2.96 -15.28
CA LEU A 48 15.33 -2.42 -16.65
C LEU A 48 14.12 -1.56 -16.97
N ALA A 49 12.92 -1.94 -16.49
CA ALA A 49 11.70 -1.19 -16.71
C ALA A 49 11.76 0.20 -16.04
N TYR A 50 12.18 0.26 -14.77
CA TYR A 50 12.29 1.53 -14.06
C TYR A 50 13.38 2.42 -14.63
N SER A 51 14.53 1.86 -14.99
CA SER A 51 15.59 2.61 -15.70
C SER A 51 15.13 3.14 -17.07
N ALA A 52 14.28 2.39 -17.78
CA ALA A 52 13.71 2.84 -19.05
C ALA A 52 12.70 3.97 -18.85
N LEU A 53 11.85 3.89 -17.82
CA LEU A 53 10.91 4.95 -17.45
C LEU A 53 11.64 6.25 -17.07
N GLU A 54 12.71 6.17 -16.27
CA GLU A 54 13.52 7.34 -15.90
C GLU A 54 14.18 7.99 -17.12
N ARG A 55 14.76 7.17 -18.03
CA ARG A 55 15.30 7.67 -19.29
C ARG A 55 14.26 8.34 -20.17
N ALA A 56 13.01 7.89 -20.08
CA ALA A 56 11.87 8.54 -20.76
C ALA A 56 11.33 9.78 -20.01
N GLY A 57 12.04 10.25 -18.97
CA GLY A 57 11.70 11.43 -18.20
C GLY A 57 10.57 11.24 -17.18
N LYS A 58 10.18 10.00 -16.86
CA LYS A 58 9.14 9.72 -15.85
C LYS A 58 9.72 9.82 -14.44
N ARG A 59 8.92 10.37 -13.52
CA ARG A 59 9.28 10.50 -12.11
C ARG A 59 8.70 9.30 -11.33
N LEU A 60 9.54 8.65 -10.56
CA LEU A 60 9.20 7.41 -9.86
C LEU A 60 8.93 7.66 -8.38
N THR A 61 7.88 7.03 -7.86
CA THR A 61 7.57 6.94 -6.43
C THR A 61 7.10 5.51 -6.15
N PHE A 62 7.61 4.90 -5.09
CA PHE A 62 7.31 3.52 -4.72
C PHE A 62 6.42 3.50 -3.49
N VAL A 63 5.33 2.76 -3.55
CA VAL A 63 4.26 2.79 -2.54
C VAL A 63 3.93 1.37 -2.13
N THR A 64 4.25 0.99 -0.90
CA THR A 64 4.00 -0.36 -0.39
C THR A 64 3.07 -0.35 0.82
N ASN A 65 2.27 -1.42 0.97
CA ASN A 65 1.54 -1.72 2.20
C ASN A 65 2.41 -2.45 3.25
N ASN A 66 3.64 -2.83 2.89
CA ASN A 66 4.55 -3.52 3.79
C ASN A 66 5.16 -2.54 4.81
N SER A 67 4.80 -2.71 6.07
CA SER A 67 5.26 -1.89 7.20
C SER A 67 6.18 -2.65 8.16
N VAL A 68 6.57 -3.88 7.80
CA VAL A 68 7.43 -4.73 8.63
C VAL A 68 8.92 -4.48 8.36
N ARG A 69 9.27 -4.27 7.07
CA ARG A 69 10.65 -4.01 6.66
C ARG A 69 11.07 -2.59 7.05
N THR A 70 12.34 -2.46 7.45
CA THR A 70 12.95 -1.13 7.59
C THR A 70 13.19 -0.50 6.21
N LEU A 71 13.27 0.83 6.16
CA LEU A 71 13.60 1.55 4.94
C LEU A 71 14.94 1.06 4.36
N GLU A 72 15.95 0.84 5.21
CA GLU A 72 17.25 0.32 4.81
C GLU A 72 17.15 -1.08 4.17
N GLN A 73 16.36 -1.98 4.76
CA GLN A 73 16.10 -3.31 4.18
C GLN A 73 15.42 -3.21 2.82
N THR A 74 14.49 -2.26 2.66
CA THR A 74 13.79 -2.02 1.41
C THR A 74 14.77 -1.48 0.35
N VAL A 75 15.58 -0.46 0.67
CA VAL A 75 16.60 0.08 -0.24
C VAL A 75 17.58 -1.00 -0.70
N ARG A 76 18.10 -1.83 0.21
CA ARG A 76 18.98 -2.96 -0.16
C ARG A 76 18.32 -3.95 -1.13
N ARG A 77 16.99 -4.16 -1.03
CA ARG A 77 16.28 -5.00 -2.00
C ARG A 77 16.17 -4.35 -3.37
N PHE A 78 15.96 -3.04 -3.44
CA PHE A 78 15.99 -2.28 -4.69
C PHE A 78 17.35 -2.38 -5.37
N GLU A 79 18.45 -2.25 -4.61
CA GLU A 79 19.82 -2.41 -5.13
C GLU A 79 20.02 -3.78 -5.77
N ARG A 80 19.50 -4.86 -5.16
CA ARG A 80 19.56 -6.22 -5.74
C ARG A 80 18.80 -6.31 -7.06
N SER A 81 17.68 -5.64 -7.17
CA SER A 81 16.88 -5.53 -8.40
C SER A 81 17.46 -4.50 -9.38
N LYS A 82 18.65 -3.93 -9.09
CA LYS A 82 19.33 -2.90 -9.90
C LYS A 82 18.52 -1.62 -10.09
N ILE A 83 17.72 -1.26 -9.10
CA ILE A 83 16.96 -0.01 -9.06
C ILE A 83 17.64 0.92 -8.07
N GLN A 84 18.03 2.11 -8.53
CA GLN A 84 18.50 3.17 -7.65
C GLN A 84 17.31 3.95 -7.13
N VAL A 85 17.22 4.07 -5.81
CA VAL A 85 16.11 4.77 -5.15
C VAL A 85 16.62 5.53 -3.95
N THR A 86 16.04 6.71 -3.72
CA THR A 86 16.27 7.45 -2.48
C THR A 86 15.17 7.15 -1.46
N PRO A 87 15.45 7.31 -0.16
CA PRO A 87 14.44 7.10 0.89
C PRO A 87 13.14 7.88 0.69
N GLU A 88 13.22 9.07 0.09
CA GLU A 88 12.09 9.97 -0.14
C GLU A 88 11.14 9.47 -1.24
N GLN A 89 11.61 8.54 -2.07
CA GLN A 89 10.80 7.90 -3.11
C GLN A 89 9.99 6.71 -2.60
N ILE A 90 10.22 6.25 -1.35
CA ILE A 90 9.58 5.05 -0.80
C ILE A 90 8.58 5.46 0.28
N TRP A 91 7.32 5.05 0.11
CA TRP A 91 6.22 5.37 1.02
C TRP A 91 5.54 4.11 1.55
N HIS A 92 5.26 4.10 2.85
CA HIS A 92 4.58 3.01 3.55
C HIS A 92 3.60 3.56 4.61
N PRO A 93 2.67 2.75 5.14
CA PRO A 93 1.57 3.23 6.00
C PRO A 93 2.00 4.04 7.23
N ALA A 94 3.14 3.72 7.85
CA ALA A 94 3.59 4.46 9.03
C ALA A 94 3.99 5.90 8.71
N GLN A 95 4.61 6.16 7.53
CA GLN A 95 4.92 7.53 7.09
C GLN A 95 3.65 8.31 6.78
N THR A 96 2.69 7.67 6.10
CA THR A 96 1.37 8.25 5.84
C THR A 96 0.68 8.64 7.14
N LEU A 97 0.74 7.77 8.16
CA LEU A 97 0.16 8.05 9.46
C LEU A 97 0.82 9.27 10.14
N VAL A 98 2.14 9.36 10.12
CA VAL A 98 2.86 10.53 10.64
C VAL A 98 2.39 11.81 9.95
N TYR A 99 2.30 11.78 8.62
CA TYR A 99 1.82 12.92 7.85
C TYR A 99 0.38 13.28 8.21
N TYR A 100 -0.52 12.29 8.22
CA TYR A 100 -1.93 12.47 8.56
C TYR A 100 -2.11 13.07 9.96
N LEU A 101 -1.46 12.49 10.99
CA LEU A 101 -1.56 12.98 12.35
C LEU A 101 -1.06 14.43 12.52
N ARG A 102 0.00 14.79 11.79
CA ARG A 102 0.48 16.19 11.74
C ARG A 102 -0.50 17.12 11.05
N SER A 103 -1.13 16.69 9.95
CA SER A 103 -2.08 17.50 9.19
C SER A 103 -3.34 17.86 10.00
N ILE A 104 -3.76 16.97 10.90
CA ILE A 104 -4.89 17.21 11.82
C ILE A 104 -4.46 17.78 13.18
N GLN A 105 -3.18 18.12 13.35
CA GLN A 105 -2.62 18.60 14.61
C GLN A 105 -2.94 17.67 15.79
N PHE A 106 -2.79 16.36 15.56
CA PHE A 106 -3.15 15.35 16.55
C PHE A 106 -2.31 15.49 17.82
N GLU A 107 -3.00 15.59 18.94
CA GLU A 107 -2.44 15.57 20.28
C GLU A 107 -3.09 14.44 21.08
N GLY A 108 -2.26 13.60 21.69
CA GLY A 108 -2.77 12.54 22.55
C GLY A 108 -1.99 11.24 22.47
N LEU A 109 -2.43 10.28 23.28
CA LEU A 109 -1.85 8.95 23.37
C LEU A 109 -2.42 8.04 22.28
N ILE A 110 -1.55 7.31 21.60
CA ILE A 110 -1.89 6.33 20.58
C ILE A 110 -1.74 4.93 21.15
N TYR A 111 -2.83 4.18 21.22
CA TYR A 111 -2.76 2.74 21.47
C TYR A 111 -2.46 2.01 20.16
N ILE A 112 -1.35 1.26 20.12
CA ILE A 112 -0.83 0.71 18.86
C ILE A 112 -0.57 -0.79 18.91
N MET A 113 -1.09 -1.50 17.90
CA MET A 113 -0.86 -2.89 17.60
C MET A 113 -0.26 -2.95 16.17
N ALA A 114 1.06 -2.94 16.08
CA ALA A 114 1.78 -2.90 14.82
C ALA A 114 3.19 -3.48 14.95
N SER A 115 3.90 -3.61 13.83
CA SER A 115 5.29 -4.03 13.81
C SER A 115 6.20 -3.08 14.59
N GLN A 116 7.37 -3.56 15.01
CA GLN A 116 8.35 -2.71 15.71
C GLN A 116 8.81 -1.56 14.81
N GLN A 117 8.96 -1.82 13.51
CA GLN A 117 9.34 -0.78 12.53
C GLN A 117 8.27 0.31 12.43
N PHE A 118 7.00 -0.06 12.35
CA PHE A 118 5.89 0.89 12.32
C PHE A 118 5.93 1.82 13.55
N LYS A 119 6.07 1.20 14.74
CA LYS A 119 6.17 1.91 16.02
C LYS A 119 7.39 2.84 16.09
N ALA A 120 8.53 2.39 15.56
CA ALA A 120 9.76 3.19 15.55
C ALA A 120 9.58 4.48 14.76
N VAL A 121 8.92 4.43 13.59
CA VAL A 121 8.63 5.61 12.77
C VAL A 121 7.79 6.64 13.52
N LEU A 122 6.74 6.20 14.23
CA LEU A 122 5.91 7.10 15.01
C LEU A 122 6.66 7.68 16.22
N LYS A 123 7.44 6.86 16.94
CA LYS A 123 8.27 7.32 18.07
C LYS A 123 9.30 8.36 17.62
N GLN A 124 9.97 8.13 16.50
CA GLN A 124 10.92 9.11 15.91
C GLN A 124 10.23 10.41 15.50
N ALA A 125 8.97 10.33 15.09
CA ALA A 125 8.16 11.51 14.75
C ALA A 125 7.63 12.28 15.99
N GLY A 126 7.88 11.77 17.22
CA GLY A 126 7.52 12.39 18.49
C GLY A 126 6.17 11.98 19.08
N PHE A 127 5.47 11.01 18.49
CA PHE A 127 4.19 10.54 19.01
C PHE A 127 4.35 9.64 20.24
N GLN A 128 3.44 9.80 21.20
CA GLN A 128 3.39 8.95 22.40
C GLN A 128 2.59 7.69 22.11
N LEU A 129 3.20 6.53 22.34
CA LEU A 129 2.62 5.23 22.08
C LEU A 129 2.37 4.44 23.35
N LEU A 130 1.21 3.80 23.41
CA LEU A 130 0.82 2.80 24.40
C LEU A 130 0.71 1.44 23.73
N GLU A 131 1.33 0.43 24.31
CA GLU A 131 1.40 -0.93 23.80
C GLU A 131 0.85 -1.94 24.83
N GLY A 132 0.66 -3.15 24.40
CA GLY A 132 0.31 -4.28 25.28
C GLY A 132 -1.19 -4.50 25.53
N PRO A 133 -1.50 -5.43 26.42
CA PRO A 133 -0.59 -6.20 27.26
C PRO A 133 0.30 -7.16 26.46
N ASN A 134 1.56 -7.30 26.91
CA ASN A 134 2.55 -8.19 26.27
C ASN A 134 2.92 -9.40 27.17
N GLN A 135 2.45 -9.41 28.41
CA GLN A 135 2.64 -10.50 29.35
C GLN A 135 1.55 -11.56 29.22
N PHE A 136 1.81 -12.72 29.76
CA PHE A 136 0.79 -13.77 29.93
C PHE A 136 -0.31 -13.25 30.88
N ILE A 137 -1.54 -13.56 30.58
CA ILE A 137 -2.73 -13.26 31.39
C ILE A 137 -3.30 -14.58 31.86
N GLU A 138 -3.52 -14.72 33.17
CA GLU A 138 -4.21 -15.88 33.71
C GLU A 138 -5.66 -15.92 33.18
N GLU A 139 -6.17 -17.15 32.95
CA GLU A 139 -7.51 -17.35 32.37
C GLU A 139 -8.62 -17.05 33.39
N THR A 140 -8.58 -15.87 34.00
CA THR A 140 -9.63 -15.34 34.88
C THR A 140 -10.07 -13.97 34.41
N TYR A 141 -11.38 -13.67 34.56
CA TYR A 141 -11.90 -12.33 34.25
C TYR A 141 -11.28 -11.23 35.12
N ALA A 142 -10.90 -11.56 36.36
CA ALA A 142 -10.28 -10.63 37.28
C ALA A 142 -8.87 -10.21 36.83
N ASP A 143 -8.09 -11.15 36.31
CA ASP A 143 -6.75 -10.84 35.76
C ASP A 143 -6.88 -10.12 34.41
N LEU A 144 -7.72 -10.59 33.51
CA LEU A 144 -7.99 -9.89 32.24
C LEU A 144 -8.37 -8.41 32.49
N ALA A 145 -9.28 -8.15 33.45
CA ALA A 145 -9.74 -6.82 33.77
C ALA A 145 -8.60 -5.85 34.17
N ARG A 146 -7.59 -6.34 34.91
CA ARG A 146 -6.42 -5.53 35.31
C ARG A 146 -5.60 -5.05 34.10
N HIS A 147 -5.63 -5.79 32.99
CA HIS A 147 -4.83 -5.51 31.81
C HIS A 147 -5.56 -4.68 30.74
N ILE A 148 -6.89 -4.66 30.74
CA ILE A 148 -7.67 -3.99 29.72
C ILE A 148 -8.39 -2.72 30.22
N PHE A 149 -8.67 -2.57 31.53
CA PHE A 149 -9.34 -1.39 32.12
C PHE A 149 -8.36 -0.44 32.80
N ASP A 150 -7.50 0.22 32.03
CA ASP A 150 -6.45 1.09 32.59
C ASP A 150 -6.78 2.60 32.58
N LYS A 151 -7.89 2.99 31.98
CA LYS A 151 -8.37 4.39 31.90
C LYS A 151 -7.36 5.37 31.28
N GLN A 152 -6.42 4.89 30.45
CA GLN A 152 -5.50 5.78 29.75
C GLN A 152 -6.25 6.71 28.75
N PRO A 153 -5.83 7.98 28.60
CA PRO A 153 -6.51 8.94 27.74
C PRO A 153 -6.14 8.73 26.26
N VAL A 154 -6.43 7.54 25.74
CA VAL A 154 -6.14 7.18 24.35
C VAL A 154 -7.05 7.95 23.41
N ARG A 155 -6.46 8.58 22.39
CA ARG A 155 -7.14 9.39 21.38
C ARG A 155 -7.13 8.72 19.98
N ALA A 156 -6.29 7.73 19.79
CA ALA A 156 -6.27 6.93 18.56
C ALA A 156 -5.90 5.47 18.86
N VAL A 157 -6.59 4.55 18.21
CA VAL A 157 -6.22 3.13 18.12
C VAL A 157 -5.67 2.89 16.74
N VAL A 158 -4.44 2.39 16.66
CA VAL A 158 -3.76 2.03 15.41
C VAL A 158 -3.57 0.53 15.34
N ILE A 159 -4.02 -0.09 14.25
CA ILE A 159 -3.82 -1.51 13.98
C ILE A 159 -3.18 -1.72 12.61
N ASP A 160 -2.11 -2.51 12.58
CA ASP A 160 -1.41 -2.98 11.39
C ASP A 160 -0.85 -4.38 11.68
N VAL A 161 0.16 -4.84 10.94
CA VAL A 161 0.80 -6.14 11.16
C VAL A 161 1.45 -6.18 12.55
N ASP A 162 0.90 -6.99 13.45
CA ASP A 162 1.49 -7.32 14.76
C ASP A 162 1.57 -8.85 14.91
N PHE A 163 2.77 -9.43 14.78
CA PHE A 163 2.98 -10.88 14.93
C PHE A 163 2.73 -11.37 16.36
N ASN A 164 2.59 -10.46 17.32
CA ASN A 164 2.27 -10.75 18.71
C ASN A 164 0.88 -10.23 19.11
N LEU A 165 -0.04 -10.15 18.13
CA LEU A 165 -1.42 -9.76 18.40
C LEU A 165 -2.10 -10.80 19.28
N THR A 166 -2.80 -10.32 20.32
CA THR A 166 -3.57 -11.16 21.25
C THR A 166 -5.01 -10.67 21.34
N SER A 167 -5.92 -11.55 21.78
CA SER A 167 -7.30 -11.18 22.07
C SER A 167 -7.41 -10.06 23.11
N ALA A 168 -6.57 -10.07 24.13
CA ALA A 168 -6.53 -9.03 25.16
C ALA A 168 -6.17 -7.64 24.58
N LYS A 169 -5.24 -7.59 23.61
CA LYS A 169 -4.95 -6.33 22.90
C LYS A 169 -6.16 -5.82 22.13
N LEU A 170 -6.89 -6.70 21.43
CA LEU A 170 -8.10 -6.31 20.70
C LEU A 170 -9.22 -5.86 21.64
N MET A 171 -9.42 -6.56 22.77
CA MET A 171 -10.40 -6.18 23.80
C MET A 171 -10.07 -4.80 24.38
N ARG A 172 -8.80 -4.51 24.69
CA ARG A 172 -8.34 -3.23 25.19
C ARG A 172 -8.54 -2.12 24.15
N ALA A 173 -8.22 -2.38 22.90
CA ALA A 173 -8.47 -1.45 21.78
C ALA A 173 -9.95 -1.09 21.66
N HIS A 174 -10.83 -2.10 21.72
CA HIS A 174 -12.28 -1.90 21.66
C HIS A 174 -12.77 -0.99 22.80
N LEU A 175 -12.24 -1.14 24.01
CA LEU A 175 -12.61 -0.28 25.16
C LEU A 175 -12.25 1.19 24.93
N TYR A 176 -11.09 1.49 24.33
CA TYR A 176 -10.72 2.86 23.96
C TYR A 176 -11.64 3.41 22.86
N LEU A 177 -12.01 2.58 21.89
CA LEU A 177 -12.91 2.98 20.80
C LEU A 177 -14.34 3.28 21.25
N ARG A 178 -14.72 2.98 22.49
CA ARG A 178 -16.00 3.43 23.08
C ARG A 178 -16.04 4.93 23.27
N HIS A 179 -14.88 5.59 23.37
CA HIS A 179 -14.82 7.06 23.44
C HIS A 179 -15.13 7.64 22.04
N PRO A 180 -16.10 8.58 21.91
CA PRO A 180 -16.54 9.09 20.61
C PRO A 180 -15.44 9.74 19.78
N ASP A 181 -14.49 10.41 20.41
CA ASP A 181 -13.40 11.11 19.74
C ASP A 181 -12.13 10.26 19.51
N CYS A 182 -12.15 8.98 19.90
CA CYS A 182 -11.01 8.09 19.67
C CYS A 182 -11.02 7.62 18.21
N LEU A 183 -9.96 7.91 17.46
CA LEU A 183 -9.83 7.49 16.06
C LEU A 183 -9.54 5.99 15.96
N LEU A 184 -10.13 5.32 14.97
CA LEU A 184 -9.70 3.98 14.53
C LEU A 184 -8.91 4.15 13.24
N ILE A 185 -7.63 3.75 13.27
CA ILE A 185 -6.70 3.90 12.15
C ILE A 185 -6.13 2.53 11.79
N THR A 186 -6.11 2.21 10.50
CA THR A 186 -5.46 1.00 10.01
C THR A 186 -4.32 1.34 9.06
N GLY A 187 -3.24 0.58 9.11
CA GLY A 187 -2.17 0.65 8.13
C GLY A 187 -2.59 -0.01 6.83
N ALA A 188 -2.22 -1.26 6.64
CA ALA A 188 -2.65 -2.06 5.48
C ALA A 188 -4.03 -2.69 5.70
N THR A 189 -4.76 -2.89 4.59
CA THR A 189 -6.11 -3.49 4.59
C THR A 189 -6.14 -4.91 4.03
N ASP A 190 -4.98 -5.48 3.76
CA ASP A 190 -4.82 -6.81 3.20
C ASP A 190 -5.43 -7.86 4.14
N ARG A 191 -6.46 -8.58 3.67
CA ARG A 191 -7.09 -9.65 4.47
C ARG A 191 -6.24 -10.91 4.50
N LEU A 192 -5.47 -11.13 3.45
CA LEU A 192 -4.52 -12.24 3.30
C LEU A 192 -3.18 -11.68 2.83
N LEU A 193 -2.10 -12.22 3.37
CA LEU A 193 -0.73 -11.90 2.96
C LEU A 193 -0.10 -13.13 2.31
N PRO A 194 0.43 -13.03 1.08
CA PRO A 194 1.17 -14.11 0.45
C PRO A 194 2.52 -14.30 1.15
N VAL A 195 2.80 -15.54 1.57
CA VAL A 195 4.07 -15.88 2.25
C VAL A 195 4.92 -16.86 1.43
N GLY A 196 4.68 -16.95 0.14
CA GLY A 196 5.39 -17.82 -0.80
C GLY A 196 4.74 -19.21 -0.96
N LYS A 197 5.20 -19.94 -2.00
CA LYS A 197 4.72 -21.30 -2.33
C LYS A 197 3.19 -21.44 -2.47
N GLY A 198 2.50 -20.37 -2.85
CA GLY A 198 1.04 -20.36 -2.96
C GLY A 198 0.29 -20.37 -1.62
N VAL A 199 1.00 -20.15 -0.49
CA VAL A 199 0.41 -20.08 0.84
C VAL A 199 0.10 -18.64 1.21
N ASN A 200 -1.10 -18.42 1.73
CA ASN A 200 -1.52 -17.14 2.29
C ASN A 200 -1.76 -17.28 3.80
N ILE A 201 -1.35 -16.27 4.56
CA ILE A 201 -1.68 -16.12 5.98
C ILE A 201 -2.68 -15.00 6.19
N ILE A 202 -3.29 -14.95 7.38
CA ILE A 202 -4.21 -13.87 7.75
C ILE A 202 -3.45 -12.55 7.79
N GLY A 203 -3.98 -11.57 7.06
CA GLY A 203 -3.41 -10.23 6.98
C GLY A 203 -4.02 -9.24 7.99
N PRO A 204 -3.42 -8.05 8.14
CA PRO A 204 -3.83 -7.04 9.11
C PRO A 204 -5.27 -6.56 8.92
N GLY A 205 -5.76 -6.51 7.69
CA GLY A 205 -7.14 -6.11 7.40
C GLY A 205 -8.19 -7.05 8.01
N ALA A 206 -7.89 -8.35 8.13
CA ALA A 206 -8.79 -9.28 8.80
C ALA A 206 -8.88 -9.01 10.31
N PHE A 207 -7.77 -8.67 10.96
CA PHE A 207 -7.76 -8.29 12.37
C PHE A 207 -8.39 -6.91 12.60
N ALA A 208 -8.16 -5.95 11.71
CA ALA A 208 -8.80 -4.64 11.76
C ALA A 208 -10.32 -4.76 11.65
N SER A 209 -10.85 -5.68 10.82
CA SER A 209 -12.30 -5.88 10.66
C SER A 209 -12.98 -6.27 11.96
N ILE A 210 -12.30 -6.97 12.87
CA ILE A 210 -12.84 -7.31 14.21
C ILE A 210 -13.13 -6.03 15.01
N LEU A 211 -12.23 -5.05 14.97
CA LEU A 211 -12.42 -3.77 15.66
C LEU A 211 -13.48 -2.91 14.99
N VAL A 212 -13.54 -2.90 13.66
CA VAL A 212 -14.58 -2.21 12.89
C VAL A 212 -15.96 -2.75 13.25
N GLU A 213 -16.11 -4.06 13.21
CA GLU A 213 -17.38 -4.74 13.53
C GLU A 213 -17.78 -4.53 14.99
N ALA A 214 -16.86 -4.73 15.93
CA ALA A 214 -17.16 -4.58 17.36
C ALA A 214 -17.44 -3.14 17.78
N SER A 215 -16.78 -2.14 17.18
CA SER A 215 -16.94 -0.73 17.55
C SER A 215 -17.97 0.02 16.72
N GLY A 216 -18.36 -0.51 15.56
CA GLY A 216 -19.22 0.17 14.58
C GLY A 216 -18.55 1.38 13.90
N ARG A 217 -17.21 1.52 14.00
CA ARG A 217 -16.46 2.67 13.47
C ARG A 217 -15.78 2.36 12.15
N PRO A 218 -15.95 3.22 11.13
CA PRO A 218 -15.14 3.11 9.92
C PRO A 218 -13.67 3.45 10.26
N PRO A 219 -12.71 2.69 9.73
CA PRO A 219 -11.30 2.98 9.94
C PRO A 219 -10.82 4.07 8.99
N ILE A 220 -9.82 4.85 9.42
CA ILE A 220 -9.03 5.72 8.55
C ILE A 220 -7.86 4.88 8.04
N VAL A 221 -7.81 4.64 6.74
CA VAL A 221 -6.84 3.74 6.10
C VAL A 221 -5.60 4.50 5.65
N MET A 222 -4.41 4.09 6.11
CA MET A 222 -3.13 4.76 5.83
C MET A 222 -2.33 4.14 4.69
N GLY A 223 -2.59 2.87 4.37
CA GLY A 223 -2.03 2.20 3.18
C GLY A 223 -2.97 2.29 1.98
N LYS A 224 -2.61 1.66 0.86
CA LYS A 224 -3.50 1.49 -0.29
C LYS A 224 -4.71 0.62 0.12
N PRO A 225 -5.95 0.95 -0.29
CA PRO A 225 -6.37 2.06 -1.17
C PRO A 225 -6.76 3.35 -0.41
N GLY A 226 -6.22 3.62 0.76
CA GLY A 226 -6.60 4.72 1.64
C GLY A 226 -6.40 6.12 1.05
N ARG A 227 -7.43 6.96 1.13
CA ARG A 227 -7.41 8.33 0.64
C ARG A 227 -6.29 9.20 1.23
N PRO A 228 -5.97 9.13 2.56
CA PRO A 228 -4.89 9.92 3.15
C PRO A 228 -3.52 9.70 2.48
N LEU A 229 -3.22 8.47 2.06
CA LEU A 229 -2.01 8.16 1.30
C LEU A 229 -2.00 8.90 -0.05
N GLY A 230 -3.10 8.86 -0.78
CA GLY A 230 -3.21 9.53 -2.08
C GLY A 230 -3.06 11.03 -1.99
N ASP A 231 -3.78 11.66 -1.08
CA ASP A 231 -3.73 13.11 -0.87
C ASP A 231 -2.30 13.56 -0.49
N MET A 232 -1.63 12.79 0.38
CA MET A 232 -0.24 13.03 0.75
C MET A 232 0.70 12.91 -0.46
N LEU A 233 0.59 11.84 -1.25
CA LEU A 233 1.44 11.63 -2.43
C LEU A 233 1.28 12.75 -3.46
N LEU A 234 0.05 13.16 -3.74
CA LEU A 234 -0.24 14.27 -4.64
C LEU A 234 0.38 15.58 -4.12
N GLN A 235 0.24 15.86 -2.84
CA GLN A 235 0.77 17.07 -2.23
C GLN A 235 2.31 17.09 -2.19
N GLN A 236 2.94 16.00 -1.76
CA GLN A 236 4.40 15.90 -1.67
C GLN A 236 5.07 16.01 -3.04
N ASN A 237 4.47 15.43 -4.05
CA ASN A 237 4.97 15.49 -5.42
C ASN A 237 4.49 16.71 -6.20
N LYS A 238 3.67 17.59 -5.60
CA LYS A 238 3.09 18.79 -6.22
C LYS A 238 2.32 18.47 -7.51
N ILE A 239 1.59 17.36 -7.50
CA ILE A 239 0.81 16.89 -8.64
C ILE A 239 -0.54 17.60 -8.63
N THR A 240 -0.83 18.39 -9.66
CA THR A 240 -2.09 19.13 -9.81
C THR A 240 -3.10 18.42 -10.69
N ASP A 241 -2.66 17.54 -11.58
CA ASP A 241 -3.52 16.71 -12.43
C ASP A 241 -3.27 15.22 -12.16
N PRO A 242 -4.14 14.55 -11.37
CA PRO A 242 -4.02 13.14 -11.06
C PRO A 242 -4.01 12.22 -12.30
N ARG A 243 -4.62 12.64 -13.42
CA ARG A 243 -4.65 11.88 -14.66
C ARG A 243 -3.27 11.72 -15.30
N ARG A 244 -2.28 12.53 -14.86
CA ARG A 244 -0.89 12.43 -15.26
C ARG A 244 -0.07 11.44 -14.41
N VAL A 245 -0.74 10.63 -13.60
CA VAL A 245 -0.13 9.57 -12.78
C VAL A 245 -0.51 8.22 -13.34
N LEU A 246 0.47 7.32 -13.48
CA LEU A 246 0.27 5.90 -13.72
C LEU A 246 0.54 5.14 -12.40
N MET A 247 -0.47 4.46 -11.87
CA MET A 247 -0.32 3.52 -10.76
C MET A 247 -0.05 2.13 -11.31
N ILE A 248 1.10 1.55 -10.97
CA ILE A 248 1.49 0.17 -11.31
C ILE A 248 1.36 -0.69 -10.05
N GLY A 249 0.65 -1.80 -10.14
CA GLY A 249 0.50 -2.73 -9.02
C GLY A 249 0.04 -4.11 -9.48
N ASP A 250 -0.01 -5.05 -8.54
CA ASP A 250 -0.37 -6.45 -8.81
C ASP A 250 -1.70 -6.85 -8.16
N MET A 251 -2.30 -5.94 -7.35
CA MET A 251 -3.51 -6.22 -6.58
C MET A 251 -4.67 -5.31 -6.97
N LEU A 252 -5.83 -5.93 -7.33
CA LEU A 252 -7.03 -5.20 -7.71
C LEU A 252 -7.56 -4.32 -6.58
N ALA A 253 -7.73 -4.87 -5.37
CA ALA A 253 -8.35 -4.17 -4.25
C ALA A 253 -7.44 -3.14 -3.58
N GLN A 254 -6.12 -3.18 -3.79
CA GLN A 254 -5.17 -2.23 -3.25
C GLN A 254 -4.76 -1.21 -4.33
N ASP A 255 -4.14 -1.68 -5.42
CA ASP A 255 -3.48 -0.80 -6.39
C ASP A 255 -4.45 -0.22 -7.41
N VAL A 256 -5.26 -1.08 -8.02
CA VAL A 256 -6.23 -0.62 -9.03
C VAL A 256 -7.27 0.27 -8.38
N LEU A 257 -7.87 -0.17 -7.27
CA LEU A 257 -8.85 0.63 -6.53
C LEU A 257 -8.25 1.97 -6.08
N PHE A 258 -7.00 1.96 -5.56
CA PHE A 258 -6.30 3.19 -5.16
C PHE A 258 -6.16 4.16 -6.34
N GLY A 259 -5.67 3.68 -7.48
CA GLY A 259 -5.52 4.52 -8.66
C GLY A 259 -6.86 5.06 -9.16
N ARG A 260 -7.88 4.23 -9.25
CA ARG A 260 -9.24 4.60 -9.70
C ARG A 260 -9.86 5.67 -8.81
N GLN A 261 -9.82 5.49 -7.48
CA GLN A 261 -10.38 6.46 -6.53
C GLN A 261 -9.72 7.84 -6.56
N LEU A 262 -8.47 7.90 -7.02
CA LEU A 262 -7.69 9.15 -7.12
C LEU A 262 -7.68 9.74 -8.53
N GLY A 263 -8.27 9.05 -9.51
CA GLY A 263 -8.28 9.47 -10.91
C GLY A 263 -6.94 9.25 -11.62
N PHE A 264 -6.11 8.33 -11.14
CA PHE A 264 -4.90 7.88 -11.83
C PHE A 264 -5.24 6.92 -12.96
N GLN A 265 -4.33 6.80 -13.91
CA GLN A 265 -4.31 5.65 -14.81
C GLN A 265 -3.75 4.44 -14.08
N THR A 266 -4.21 3.25 -14.43
CA THR A 266 -3.86 2.01 -13.71
C THR A 266 -3.30 0.96 -14.65
N LEU A 267 -2.14 0.38 -14.27
CA LEU A 267 -1.52 -0.76 -14.94
C LEU A 267 -1.40 -1.92 -13.95
N LEU A 268 -2.16 -2.98 -14.18
CA LEU A 268 -2.05 -4.22 -13.42
C LEU A 268 -0.95 -5.11 -14.02
N VAL A 269 -0.02 -5.59 -13.18
CA VAL A 269 0.96 -6.62 -13.59
C VAL A 269 0.57 -7.98 -13.00
N LEU A 270 0.81 -9.05 -13.76
CA LEU A 270 0.40 -10.41 -13.39
C LEU A 270 1.50 -11.21 -12.69
N THR A 271 2.53 -10.51 -12.15
CA THR A 271 3.67 -11.14 -11.46
C THR A 271 3.42 -11.43 -9.98
N GLY A 272 2.31 -10.96 -9.41
CA GLY A 272 2.03 -11.07 -7.99
C GLY A 272 0.65 -11.61 -7.64
N GLY A 273 -0.18 -10.83 -6.96
CA GLY A 273 -1.41 -11.28 -6.31
C GLY A 273 -2.60 -11.53 -7.24
N CYS A 274 -2.62 -10.99 -8.46
CA CYS A 274 -3.72 -11.16 -9.41
C CYS A 274 -3.31 -11.99 -10.63
N SER A 275 -4.08 -13.03 -10.93
CA SER A 275 -3.94 -13.81 -12.15
C SER A 275 -4.83 -13.26 -13.28
N LEU A 276 -4.51 -13.61 -14.53
CA LEU A 276 -5.33 -13.24 -15.70
C LEU A 276 -6.78 -13.76 -15.58
N SER A 277 -6.98 -14.94 -15.01
CA SER A 277 -8.32 -15.49 -14.78
C SER A 277 -9.13 -14.67 -13.79
N GLN A 278 -8.50 -14.18 -12.72
CA GLN A 278 -9.12 -13.28 -11.74
C GLN A 278 -9.44 -11.93 -12.37
N LEU A 279 -8.51 -11.33 -13.15
CA LEU A 279 -8.77 -10.10 -13.89
C LEU A 279 -9.98 -10.21 -14.80
N ARG A 280 -10.08 -11.32 -15.56
CA ARG A 280 -11.21 -11.55 -16.48
C ARG A 280 -12.55 -11.79 -15.77
N ALA A 281 -12.52 -12.19 -14.50
CA ALA A 281 -13.71 -12.40 -13.67
C ALA A 281 -14.21 -11.14 -12.96
N VAL A 282 -13.47 -10.02 -13.05
CA VAL A 282 -13.84 -8.76 -12.43
C VAL A 282 -15.10 -8.20 -13.09
N THR A 283 -16.10 -7.90 -12.27
CA THR A 283 -17.35 -7.26 -12.69
C THR A 283 -17.54 -5.87 -12.11
N ASP A 284 -16.79 -5.57 -11.04
CA ASP A 284 -16.82 -4.26 -10.39
C ASP A 284 -15.98 -3.25 -11.20
N PRO A 285 -16.58 -2.16 -11.72
CA PRO A 285 -15.86 -1.18 -12.52
C PRO A 285 -14.71 -0.50 -11.78
N ASP A 286 -14.81 -0.36 -10.46
CA ASP A 286 -13.76 0.27 -9.64
C ASP A 286 -12.51 -0.61 -9.47
N LEU A 287 -12.64 -1.90 -9.76
CA LEU A 287 -11.54 -2.87 -9.74
C LEU A 287 -11.00 -3.20 -11.13
N LEU A 288 -11.56 -2.61 -12.21
CA LEU A 288 -11.05 -2.81 -13.56
C LEU A 288 -9.87 -1.86 -13.83
N PRO A 289 -8.66 -2.36 -14.10
CA PRO A 289 -7.54 -1.51 -14.49
C PRO A 289 -7.76 -0.97 -15.93
N ASP A 290 -7.13 0.15 -16.25
CA ASP A 290 -7.13 0.67 -17.63
C ASP A 290 -6.30 -0.23 -18.54
N TYR A 291 -5.18 -0.73 -18.02
CA TYR A 291 -4.22 -1.57 -18.74
C TYR A 291 -3.76 -2.75 -17.87
N TYR A 292 -3.25 -3.79 -18.52
CA TYR A 292 -2.52 -4.85 -17.84
C TYR A 292 -1.30 -5.30 -18.63
N ALA A 293 -0.36 -5.97 -17.95
CA ALA A 293 0.87 -6.54 -18.51
C ALA A 293 1.18 -7.86 -17.81
N ASP A 294 1.93 -8.73 -18.48
CA ASP A 294 2.41 -9.95 -17.82
C ASP A 294 3.42 -9.61 -16.72
N SER A 295 4.26 -8.61 -16.96
CA SER A 295 5.26 -8.10 -16.02
C SER A 295 5.46 -6.59 -16.23
N VAL A 296 6.04 -5.91 -15.22
CA VAL A 296 6.51 -4.53 -15.39
C VAL A 296 7.57 -4.41 -16.50
N VAL A 297 8.25 -5.51 -16.82
CA VAL A 297 9.28 -5.57 -17.88
C VAL A 297 8.71 -5.34 -19.28
N ASP A 298 7.42 -5.59 -19.50
CA ASP A 298 6.76 -5.29 -20.78
C ASP A 298 6.85 -3.81 -21.15
N LEU A 299 7.01 -2.93 -20.16
CA LEU A 299 7.29 -1.51 -20.40
C LEU A 299 8.62 -1.26 -21.12
N VAL A 300 9.62 -2.14 -20.97
CA VAL A 300 10.89 -2.02 -21.68
C VAL A 300 10.68 -2.16 -23.19
N GLN A 301 9.92 -3.20 -23.58
CA GLN A 301 9.59 -3.42 -24.98
C GLN A 301 8.74 -2.28 -25.54
N LEU A 302 7.73 -1.84 -24.78
CA LEU A 302 6.85 -0.74 -25.19
C LEU A 302 7.64 0.56 -25.44
N LEU A 303 8.58 0.91 -24.55
CA LEU A 303 9.42 2.10 -24.65
C LEU A 303 10.44 2.00 -25.82
N ALA A 304 11.05 0.83 -26.01
CA ALA A 304 12.02 0.61 -27.10
C ALA A 304 11.39 0.76 -28.48
N GLU A 305 10.16 0.29 -28.66
CA GLU A 305 9.42 0.35 -29.91
C GLU A 305 8.85 1.76 -30.20
N SER A 306 8.78 2.63 -29.18
CA SER A 306 8.27 4.00 -29.28
C SER A 306 9.39 5.04 -29.57
N THR A 307 10.65 4.65 -29.46
CA THR A 307 11.76 5.54 -29.80
C THR A 307 11.92 5.59 -31.33
N PRO A 308 11.87 6.77 -31.98
CA PRO A 308 12.12 6.87 -33.41
C PRO A 308 13.48 6.25 -33.72
N LYS A 309 13.53 5.28 -34.63
CA LYS A 309 14.81 4.80 -35.14
C LYS A 309 15.50 6.03 -35.75
N ALA A 310 16.63 6.42 -35.14
CA ALA A 310 17.50 7.41 -35.74
C ALA A 310 17.85 6.91 -37.15
N HIS A 311 17.33 7.58 -38.16
CA HIS A 311 17.74 7.31 -39.52
C HIS A 311 19.22 7.66 -39.62
N GLY A 312 20.08 6.60 -39.68
CA GLY A 312 21.47 6.74 -39.97
C GLY A 312 21.71 7.13 -41.43
#